data_94ad7feb70ea8e1d081855e973b7cdf7
#
_entry.id   94ad7feb70ea8e1d081855e973b7cdf7
#
_cell.length_a   1.000
_cell.length_b   1.000
_cell.length_c   1.000
_cell.angle_alpha   90.00
_cell.angle_beta   90.00
_cell.angle_gamma   90.00
#
_symmetry.space_group_name_H-M   'P 1'
#
loop_
_entity.id
_entity.type
_entity.pdbx_description
1 polymer ?
#
loop_
_entity_poly.entity_id
_entity_poly.type
_entity_poly.pdbx_seq_one_letter_code
_entity_poly.pdbx_strand_id
1 'polypeptide(L)'
;MIKMSISRGKFISFEGIDACGKSTQVKLLLNIMNKNTTNTVLVREPGGSTISEEIRQVLLNDNLEDMSFRTEALLMAGSRAQLTSEKILPTLEAGKNVIADRFSDSTLAYQGGGRGLDIKWLINLNGFATNNLSPDVTFLLDLHPDEAFKRRGKDTDRIEKAGIDLQIKVRNSYLEIAKLFNDRIVIIDGHKDKQVIHNQILIELNRRKIT
;
A
#
# COMPACT_ATOMS: atom_id res chain seq x y z
N MET A 1 2.36 -10.01 39.52
CA MET A 1 2.39 -10.53 38.15
C MET A 1 2.93 -9.43 37.26
N ILE A 2 4.17 -9.59 36.73
CA ILE A 2 4.75 -8.65 35.77
C ILE A 2 4.00 -8.85 34.46
N LYS A 3 3.15 -7.89 34.05
CA LYS A 3 2.64 -7.85 32.69
C LYS A 3 3.83 -7.66 31.76
N MET A 4 4.30 -8.75 31.13
CA MET A 4 5.21 -8.60 30.01
C MET A 4 4.50 -7.74 28.96
N SER A 5 5.00 -6.53 28.71
CA SER A 5 4.48 -5.69 27.63
C SER A 5 4.80 -6.41 26.32
N ILE A 6 3.78 -6.91 25.65
CA ILE A 6 3.91 -7.44 24.29
C ILE A 6 4.35 -6.25 23.42
N SER A 7 5.52 -6.38 22.79
CA SER A 7 5.94 -5.35 21.84
C SER A 7 4.98 -5.33 20.65
N ARG A 8 4.63 -4.12 20.18
CA ARG A 8 3.79 -3.94 18.97
C ARG A 8 4.38 -4.73 17.80
N GLY A 9 3.51 -5.38 17.06
CA GLY A 9 3.89 -6.03 15.79
C GLY A 9 4.40 -5.03 14.75
N LYS A 10 5.04 -5.54 13.69
CA LYS A 10 5.61 -4.74 12.60
C LYS A 10 4.61 -4.54 11.48
N PHE A 11 4.62 -3.35 10.90
CA PHE A 11 3.75 -2.97 9.81
C PHE A 11 4.56 -2.74 8.52
N ILE A 12 4.33 -3.56 7.50
CA ILE A 12 5.03 -3.54 6.22
C ILE A 12 4.01 -3.18 5.14
N SER A 13 4.29 -2.19 4.28
CA SER A 13 3.45 -1.91 3.11
C SER A 13 4.21 -2.12 1.80
N PHE A 14 3.46 -2.47 0.77
CA PHE A 14 3.94 -2.58 -0.61
C PHE A 14 3.24 -1.56 -1.48
N GLU A 15 4.02 -0.78 -2.22
CA GLU A 15 3.54 0.31 -3.05
C GLU A 15 4.12 0.24 -4.47
N GLY A 16 3.53 1.00 -5.38
CA GLY A 16 3.90 1.09 -6.78
C GLY A 16 2.68 1.04 -7.70
N ILE A 17 2.87 1.28 -8.99
CA ILE A 17 1.81 1.26 -9.99
C ILE A 17 1.19 -0.14 -10.16
N ASP A 18 0.07 -0.24 -10.90
CA ASP A 18 -0.55 -1.53 -11.15
C ASP A 18 0.35 -2.44 -12.00
N ALA A 19 0.26 -3.74 -11.80
CA ALA A 19 1.08 -4.77 -12.44
C ALA A 19 2.61 -4.67 -12.21
N CYS A 20 3.11 -3.85 -11.26
CA CYS A 20 4.55 -3.78 -10.94
C CYS A 20 5.07 -4.99 -10.13
N GLY A 21 4.20 -5.92 -9.71
CA GLY A 21 4.60 -7.15 -9.02
C GLY A 21 4.37 -7.18 -7.50
N LYS A 22 3.70 -6.16 -6.92
CA LYS A 22 3.36 -6.09 -5.48
C LYS A 22 2.77 -7.38 -4.94
N SER A 23 1.65 -7.82 -5.50
CA SER A 23 0.91 -8.98 -4.98
C SER A 23 1.73 -10.29 -5.04
N THR A 24 2.70 -10.39 -5.94
CA THR A 24 3.66 -11.50 -5.98
C THR A 24 4.59 -11.45 -4.76
N GLN A 25 5.19 -10.29 -4.49
CA GLN A 25 6.11 -10.13 -3.37
C GLN A 25 5.42 -10.23 -2.01
N VAL A 26 4.21 -9.68 -1.90
CA VAL A 26 3.35 -9.83 -0.73
C VAL A 26 3.10 -11.29 -0.40
N LYS A 27 2.72 -12.12 -1.39
CA LYS A 27 2.48 -13.56 -1.19
C LYS A 27 3.75 -14.31 -0.78
N LEU A 28 4.90 -14.00 -1.41
CA LEU A 28 6.18 -14.62 -1.07
C LEU A 28 6.60 -14.28 0.36
N LEU A 29 6.49 -13.01 0.76
CA LEU A 29 6.84 -12.56 2.11
C LEU A 29 5.90 -13.16 3.15
N LEU A 30 4.59 -13.15 2.91
CA LEU A 30 3.61 -13.75 3.82
C LEU A 30 3.90 -15.23 4.09
N ASN A 31 4.26 -15.98 3.05
CA ASN A 31 4.62 -17.40 3.18
C ASN A 31 5.85 -17.62 4.08
N ILE A 32 6.86 -16.76 3.97
CA ILE A 32 8.06 -16.86 4.83
C ILE A 32 7.73 -16.48 6.27
N MET A 33 7.06 -15.35 6.47
CA MET A 33 6.76 -14.86 7.82
C MET A 33 5.86 -15.85 8.59
N ASN A 34 4.90 -16.48 7.93
CA ASN A 34 4.01 -17.47 8.57
C ASN A 34 4.70 -18.82 8.84
N LYS A 35 5.78 -19.17 8.10
CA LYS A 35 6.60 -20.34 8.43
C LYS A 35 7.44 -20.14 9.70
N ASN A 36 7.84 -18.91 9.97
CA ASN A 36 8.69 -18.55 11.11
C ASN A 36 7.91 -18.25 12.40
N THR A 37 6.66 -18.74 12.54
CA THR A 37 5.80 -18.58 13.72
C THR A 37 5.31 -17.16 13.98
N THR A 38 5.63 -16.19 13.16
CA THR A 38 5.06 -14.85 13.26
C THR A 38 3.67 -14.82 12.62
N ASN A 39 2.60 -14.82 13.44
CA ASN A 39 1.23 -14.62 12.97
C ASN A 39 1.13 -13.29 12.21
N THR A 40 1.29 -13.34 10.89
CA THR A 40 1.25 -12.17 10.01
C THR A 40 -0.09 -12.10 9.30
N VAL A 41 -0.75 -10.96 9.39
CA VAL A 41 -2.03 -10.69 8.73
C VAL A 41 -1.79 -9.90 7.45
N LEU A 42 -2.39 -10.36 6.36
CA LEU A 42 -2.40 -9.66 5.09
C LEU A 42 -3.66 -8.79 5.00
N VAL A 43 -3.48 -7.54 4.61
CA VAL A 43 -4.56 -6.61 4.24
C VAL A 43 -4.29 -6.03 2.86
N ARG A 44 -5.34 -5.50 2.19
CA ARG A 44 -5.20 -4.76 0.95
C ARG A 44 -6.11 -3.53 0.93
N GLU A 45 -5.69 -2.51 0.23
CA GLU A 45 -6.47 -1.31 0.03
C GLU A 45 -6.77 -1.01 -1.45
N PRO A 46 -7.92 -0.40 -1.75
CA PRO A 46 -9.08 -0.25 -0.87
C PRO A 46 -9.75 -1.59 -0.60
N GLY A 47 -10.37 -1.76 0.59
CA GLY A 47 -11.05 -2.98 0.99
C GLY A 47 -10.48 -3.61 2.26
N GLY A 48 -10.68 -4.91 2.45
CA GLY A 48 -10.10 -5.70 3.54
C GLY A 48 -10.97 -5.81 4.80
N SER A 49 -12.08 -5.07 4.91
CA SER A 49 -13.14 -5.26 5.92
C SER A 49 -14.50 -5.12 5.24
N THR A 50 -15.58 -5.51 5.90
CA THR A 50 -16.92 -5.48 5.28
C THR A 50 -17.28 -4.11 4.72
N ILE A 51 -17.20 -3.06 5.55
CA ILE A 51 -17.49 -1.68 5.12
C ILE A 51 -16.47 -1.21 4.05
N SER A 52 -15.20 -1.55 4.21
CA SER A 52 -14.17 -1.17 3.24
C SER A 52 -14.38 -1.81 1.88
N GLU A 53 -14.94 -3.03 1.82
CA GLU A 53 -15.28 -3.69 0.54
C GLU A 53 -16.46 -3.01 -0.15
N GLU A 54 -17.48 -2.58 0.59
CA GLU A 54 -18.59 -1.79 0.02
C GLU A 54 -18.06 -0.47 -0.59
N ILE A 55 -17.18 0.22 0.14
CA ILE A 55 -16.53 1.43 -0.38
C ILE A 55 -15.71 1.11 -1.63
N ARG A 56 -14.99 -0.01 -1.64
CA ARG A 56 -14.23 -0.46 -2.81
C ARG A 56 -15.12 -0.66 -4.02
N GLN A 57 -16.30 -1.27 -3.86
CA GLN A 57 -17.23 -1.47 -4.96
C GLN A 57 -17.63 -0.13 -5.59
N VAL A 58 -17.88 0.91 -4.77
CA VAL A 58 -18.16 2.26 -5.27
C VAL A 58 -16.94 2.85 -5.99
N LEU A 59 -15.76 2.75 -5.40
CA LEU A 59 -14.52 3.33 -5.94
C LEU A 59 -14.12 2.75 -7.31
N LEU A 60 -14.32 1.46 -7.50
CA LEU A 60 -13.90 0.74 -8.71
C LEU A 60 -14.99 0.56 -9.75
N ASN A 61 -16.22 1.02 -9.46
CA ASN A 61 -17.36 0.90 -10.37
C ASN A 61 -17.17 1.75 -11.62
N ASP A 62 -17.09 1.09 -12.76
CA ASP A 62 -16.92 1.72 -14.07
C ASP A 62 -18.06 2.67 -14.48
N ASN A 63 -19.26 2.47 -13.92
CA ASN A 63 -20.42 3.33 -14.21
C ASN A 63 -20.41 4.67 -13.45
N LEU A 64 -19.39 4.90 -12.58
CA LEU A 64 -19.26 6.11 -11.78
C LEU A 64 -18.07 6.98 -12.27
N GLU A 65 -18.03 7.22 -13.59
CA GLU A 65 -16.96 8.02 -14.22
C GLU A 65 -16.93 9.48 -13.75
N ASP A 66 -18.09 10.04 -13.36
CA ASP A 66 -18.24 11.43 -12.88
C ASP A 66 -17.74 11.64 -11.44
N MET A 67 -17.17 10.63 -10.79
CA MET A 67 -16.68 10.75 -9.43
C MET A 67 -15.61 11.84 -9.34
N SER A 68 -15.85 12.88 -8.53
CA SER A 68 -14.86 13.94 -8.33
C SER A 68 -13.61 13.39 -7.63
N PHE A 69 -12.43 13.94 -7.91
CA PHE A 69 -11.17 13.52 -7.30
C PHE A 69 -11.17 13.69 -5.78
N ARG A 70 -11.92 14.68 -5.26
CA ARG A 70 -12.10 14.86 -3.81
C ARG A 70 -12.93 13.73 -3.21
N THR A 71 -14.04 13.34 -3.89
CA THR A 71 -14.86 12.20 -3.46
C THR A 71 -14.03 10.91 -3.48
N GLU A 72 -13.24 10.68 -4.53
CA GLU A 72 -12.32 9.54 -4.63
C GLU A 72 -11.35 9.49 -3.44
N ALA A 73 -10.71 10.63 -3.09
CA ALA A 73 -9.79 10.72 -1.97
C ALA A 73 -10.47 10.47 -0.60
N LEU A 74 -11.67 11.01 -0.39
CA LEU A 74 -12.46 10.83 0.84
C LEU A 74 -12.92 9.39 1.01
N LEU A 75 -13.36 8.73 -0.07
CA LEU A 75 -13.74 7.32 -0.04
C LEU A 75 -12.53 6.41 0.22
N MET A 76 -11.37 6.70 -0.40
CA MET A 76 -10.12 5.98 -0.10
C MET A 76 -9.76 6.12 1.38
N ALA A 77 -9.84 7.33 1.95
CA ALA A 77 -9.56 7.58 3.35
C ALA A 77 -10.59 6.90 4.28
N GLY A 78 -11.87 6.91 3.91
CA GLY A 78 -12.93 6.22 4.66
C GLY A 78 -12.73 4.70 4.72
N SER A 79 -12.40 4.08 3.57
CA SER A 79 -12.04 2.64 3.50
C SER A 79 -10.84 2.33 4.39
N ARG A 80 -9.80 3.18 4.34
CA ARG A 80 -8.58 3.05 5.16
C ARG A 80 -8.87 3.21 6.65
N ALA A 81 -9.69 4.19 7.04
CA ALA A 81 -10.04 4.43 8.43
C ALA A 81 -10.72 3.19 9.06
N GLN A 82 -11.66 2.60 8.33
CA GLN A 82 -12.35 1.39 8.78
C GLN A 82 -11.37 0.21 8.90
N LEU A 83 -10.56 -0.05 7.86
CA LEU A 83 -9.58 -1.13 7.86
C LEU A 83 -8.55 -0.97 8.98
N THR A 84 -8.07 0.26 9.20
CA THR A 84 -7.08 0.56 10.23
C THR A 84 -7.66 0.29 11.63
N SER A 85 -8.85 0.76 11.92
CA SER A 85 -9.49 0.61 13.23
C SER A 85 -9.93 -0.83 13.51
N GLU A 86 -10.44 -1.54 12.49
CA GLU A 86 -11.02 -2.86 12.67
C GLU A 86 -9.95 -3.96 12.66
N LYS A 87 -8.90 -3.82 11.87
CA LYS A 87 -7.94 -4.91 11.65
C LYS A 87 -6.49 -4.53 11.94
N ILE A 88 -5.98 -3.41 11.37
CA ILE A 88 -4.55 -3.14 11.41
C ILE A 88 -4.11 -2.84 12.85
N LEU A 89 -4.70 -1.84 13.50
CA LEU A 89 -4.33 -1.46 14.86
C LEU A 89 -4.47 -2.62 15.86
N PRO A 90 -5.61 -3.34 15.94
CA PRO A 90 -5.75 -4.45 16.89
C PRO A 90 -4.76 -5.59 16.63
N THR A 91 -4.42 -5.84 15.36
CA THR A 91 -3.41 -6.85 15.00
C THR A 91 -2.03 -6.46 15.50
N LEU A 92 -1.62 -5.22 15.27
CA LEU A 92 -0.31 -4.70 15.71
C LEU A 92 -0.22 -4.66 17.25
N GLU A 93 -1.28 -4.24 17.93
CA GLU A 93 -1.36 -4.20 19.39
C GLU A 93 -1.29 -5.60 20.01
N ALA A 94 -1.80 -6.62 19.31
CA ALA A 94 -1.66 -8.02 19.71
C ALA A 94 -0.26 -8.61 19.44
N GLY A 95 0.72 -7.76 19.03
CA GLY A 95 2.09 -8.20 18.71
C GLY A 95 2.21 -8.97 17.40
N LYS A 96 1.18 -8.98 16.56
CA LYS A 96 1.18 -9.65 15.26
C LYS A 96 1.60 -8.68 14.17
N ASN A 97 2.29 -9.19 13.14
CA ASN A 97 2.70 -8.37 12.02
C ASN A 97 1.57 -8.14 11.01
N VAL A 98 1.63 -7.02 10.30
CA VAL A 98 0.71 -6.70 9.20
C VAL A 98 1.52 -6.47 7.92
N ILE A 99 1.09 -7.09 6.82
CA ILE A 99 1.52 -6.76 5.46
C ILE A 99 0.34 -6.13 4.74
N ALA A 100 0.54 -4.95 4.15
CA ALA A 100 -0.46 -4.27 3.33
C ALA A 100 -0.06 -4.26 1.85
N ASP A 101 -0.95 -4.72 0.98
CA ASP A 101 -0.91 -4.42 -0.46
C ASP A 101 -1.60 -3.07 -0.66
N ARG A 102 -0.82 -2.01 -0.71
CA ARG A 102 -1.15 -0.59 -0.65
C ARG A 102 -1.55 -0.08 0.76
N PHE A 103 -1.18 1.18 1.02
CA PHE A 103 -1.61 1.94 2.19
C PHE A 103 -1.66 3.44 1.87
N SER A 104 -1.39 4.30 2.84
CA SER A 104 -1.51 5.76 2.72
C SER A 104 -0.67 6.41 1.62
N ASP A 105 0.47 5.82 1.25
CA ASP A 105 1.34 6.35 0.18
C ASP A 105 0.66 6.24 -1.20
N SER A 106 -0.21 5.24 -1.41
CA SER A 106 -1.05 5.17 -2.62
C SER A 106 -1.92 6.42 -2.80
N THR A 107 -2.52 6.95 -1.72
CA THR A 107 -3.35 8.17 -1.81
C THR A 107 -2.51 9.38 -2.22
N LEU A 108 -1.30 9.52 -1.67
CA LEU A 108 -0.41 10.61 -2.06
C LEU A 108 0.00 10.51 -3.54
N ALA A 109 0.27 9.30 -4.02
CA ALA A 109 0.68 9.07 -5.40
C ALA A 109 -0.49 9.24 -6.40
N TYR A 110 -1.63 8.59 -6.16
CA TYR A 110 -2.76 8.58 -7.08
C TYR A 110 -3.58 9.88 -6.99
N GLN A 111 -4.07 10.25 -5.81
CA GLN A 111 -4.93 11.42 -5.65
C GLN A 111 -4.10 12.73 -5.63
N GLY A 112 -2.88 12.67 -5.08
CA GLY A 112 -1.94 13.82 -5.13
C GLY A 112 -1.33 13.97 -6.51
N GLY A 113 -0.36 13.16 -6.86
CA GLY A 113 0.38 13.28 -8.12
C GLY A 113 -0.46 13.00 -9.36
N GLY A 114 -1.29 11.96 -9.32
CA GLY A 114 -2.14 11.55 -10.43
C GLY A 114 -3.29 12.52 -10.72
N ARG A 115 -4.04 12.90 -9.67
CA ARG A 115 -5.25 13.75 -9.77
C ARG A 115 -5.01 15.21 -9.43
N GLY A 116 -3.81 15.58 -8.93
CA GLY A 116 -3.42 16.97 -8.65
C GLY A 116 -4.01 17.57 -7.36
N LEU A 117 -4.42 16.73 -6.39
CA LEU A 117 -4.86 17.22 -5.09
C LEU A 117 -3.65 17.65 -4.23
N ASP A 118 -3.88 18.59 -3.32
CA ASP A 118 -2.85 19.10 -2.42
C ASP A 118 -2.28 18.01 -1.51
N ILE A 119 -0.97 17.80 -1.57
CA ILE A 119 -0.25 16.74 -0.82
C ILE A 119 -0.35 16.96 0.69
N LYS A 120 -0.27 18.21 1.17
CA LYS A 120 -0.35 18.51 2.62
C LYS A 120 -1.72 18.16 3.16
N TRP A 121 -2.76 18.50 2.39
CA TRP A 121 -4.13 18.12 2.75
C TRP A 121 -4.29 16.59 2.79
N LEU A 122 -3.73 15.86 1.80
CA LEU A 122 -3.80 14.39 1.77
C LEU A 122 -3.01 13.74 2.92
N ILE A 123 -1.88 14.30 3.32
CA ILE A 123 -1.13 13.84 4.50
C ILE A 123 -2.00 13.98 5.76
N ASN A 124 -2.65 15.12 5.95
CA ASN A 124 -3.54 15.34 7.11
C ASN A 124 -4.76 14.41 7.08
N LEU A 125 -5.37 14.21 5.90
CA LEU A 125 -6.49 13.28 5.72
C LEU A 125 -6.07 11.84 6.07
N ASN A 126 -4.91 11.39 5.59
CA ASN A 126 -4.36 10.08 5.91
C ASN A 126 -4.04 9.95 7.41
N GLY A 127 -3.44 10.99 8.01
CA GLY A 127 -3.15 11.01 9.44
C GLY A 127 -4.41 10.83 10.28
N PHE A 128 -5.49 11.54 9.95
CA PHE A 128 -6.78 11.37 10.60
C PHE A 128 -7.33 9.94 10.40
N ALA A 129 -7.34 9.44 9.16
CA ALA A 129 -7.89 8.13 8.83
C ALA A 129 -7.14 6.96 9.49
N THR A 130 -5.87 7.13 9.82
CA THR A 130 -5.00 6.06 10.35
C THR A 130 -4.62 6.21 11.81
N ASN A 131 -5.12 7.23 12.54
CA ASN A 131 -4.61 7.63 13.85
C ASN A 131 -3.09 7.87 13.82
N ASN A 132 -2.61 8.52 12.76
CA ASN A 132 -1.19 8.75 12.49
C ASN A 132 -0.33 7.48 12.41
N LEU A 133 -0.94 6.33 12.16
CA LEU A 133 -0.21 5.10 11.91
C LEU A 133 0.54 5.20 10.59
N SER A 134 1.84 4.87 10.63
CA SER A 134 2.69 4.73 9.46
C SER A 134 3.32 3.34 9.42
N PRO A 135 3.61 2.78 8.24
CA PRO A 135 4.39 1.55 8.12
C PRO A 135 5.79 1.70 8.72
N ASP A 136 6.30 0.63 9.34
CA ASP A 136 7.70 0.53 9.79
C ASP A 136 8.64 0.49 8.57
N VAL A 137 8.18 -0.06 7.45
CA VAL A 137 8.84 -0.03 6.14
C VAL A 137 7.82 -0.12 5.02
N THR A 138 8.05 0.63 3.95
CA THR A 138 7.31 0.57 2.69
C THR A 138 8.25 0.13 1.57
N PHE A 139 7.92 -0.94 0.87
CA PHE A 139 8.63 -1.35 -0.35
C PHE A 139 7.92 -0.77 -1.57
N LEU A 140 8.56 0.20 -2.21
CA LEU A 140 8.11 0.78 -3.48
C LEU A 140 8.72 -0.02 -4.62
N LEU A 141 7.90 -0.81 -5.33
CA LEU A 141 8.34 -1.48 -6.55
C LEU A 141 8.24 -0.51 -7.72
N ASP A 142 9.39 0.03 -8.13
CA ASP A 142 9.47 0.97 -9.25
C ASP A 142 9.55 0.21 -10.57
N LEU A 143 8.54 0.39 -11.42
CA LEU A 143 8.46 -0.17 -12.76
C LEU A 143 8.00 0.91 -13.74
N HIS A 144 8.57 0.93 -14.95
CA HIS A 144 8.09 1.86 -15.96
C HIS A 144 6.66 1.48 -16.39
N PRO A 145 5.74 2.45 -16.58
CA PRO A 145 4.36 2.17 -16.97
C PRO A 145 4.22 1.32 -18.25
N ASP A 146 5.09 1.50 -19.24
CA ASP A 146 5.08 0.70 -20.47
C ASP A 146 5.27 -0.80 -20.19
N GLU A 147 6.17 -1.14 -19.24
CA GLU A 147 6.39 -2.53 -18.85
C GLU A 147 5.23 -3.07 -18.01
N ALA A 148 4.66 -2.23 -17.14
CA ALA A 148 3.49 -2.57 -16.37
C ALA A 148 2.27 -2.85 -17.27
N PHE A 149 2.08 -2.07 -18.32
CA PHE A 149 1.03 -2.29 -19.33
C PHE A 149 1.17 -3.62 -20.06
N LYS A 150 2.40 -4.05 -20.38
CA LYS A 150 2.65 -5.36 -21.00
C LYS A 150 2.32 -6.54 -20.08
N ARG A 151 2.48 -6.35 -18.76
CA ARG A 151 2.21 -7.36 -17.71
C ARG A 151 0.75 -7.43 -17.30
N ARG A 152 -0.02 -6.38 -17.59
CA ARG A 152 -1.41 -6.22 -17.15
C ARG A 152 -2.35 -7.14 -17.93
N GLY A 153 -3.36 -7.68 -17.22
CA GLY A 153 -4.46 -8.41 -17.81
C GLY A 153 -5.44 -7.51 -18.60
N LYS A 154 -6.50 -8.12 -19.15
CA LYS A 154 -7.52 -7.40 -19.92
C LYS A 154 -8.57 -6.70 -19.06
N ASP A 155 -8.81 -7.20 -17.85
CA ASP A 155 -9.80 -6.62 -16.93
C ASP A 155 -9.20 -5.40 -16.25
N THR A 156 -9.88 -4.26 -16.37
CA THR A 156 -9.45 -2.97 -15.85
C THR A 156 -10.58 -2.29 -15.10
N ASP A 157 -10.29 -1.76 -13.93
CA ASP A 157 -11.23 -0.95 -13.17
C ASP A 157 -11.20 0.54 -13.59
N ARG A 158 -12.11 1.35 -13.03
CA ARG A 158 -12.24 2.78 -13.32
C ARG A 158 -10.93 3.56 -13.18
N ILE A 159 -10.12 3.24 -12.18
CA ILE A 159 -8.84 3.95 -11.93
C ILE A 159 -7.80 3.52 -12.96
N GLU A 160 -7.75 2.24 -13.29
CA GLU A 160 -6.85 1.70 -14.29
C GLU A 160 -7.19 2.15 -15.72
N LYS A 161 -8.47 2.39 -16.03
CA LYS A 161 -8.93 2.93 -17.33
C LYS A 161 -8.45 4.36 -17.60
N ALA A 162 -8.02 5.11 -16.58
CA ALA A 162 -7.47 6.46 -16.75
C ALA A 162 -6.16 6.52 -17.57
N GLY A 163 -5.60 5.37 -17.95
CA GLY A 163 -4.59 5.25 -18.98
C GLY A 163 -3.14 5.45 -18.50
N ILE A 164 -2.22 5.39 -19.47
CA ILE A 164 -0.78 5.41 -19.22
C ILE A 164 -0.31 6.74 -18.65
N ASP A 165 -0.90 7.85 -19.06
CA ASP A 165 -0.51 9.20 -18.59
C ASP A 165 -0.73 9.36 -17.08
N LEU A 166 -1.83 8.78 -16.57
CA LEU A 166 -2.05 8.73 -15.13
C LEU A 166 -0.96 7.91 -14.43
N GLN A 167 -0.63 6.74 -14.95
CA GLN A 167 0.38 5.86 -14.35
C GLN A 167 1.79 6.48 -14.36
N ILE A 168 2.13 7.28 -15.38
CA ILE A 168 3.37 8.06 -15.42
C ILE A 168 3.40 9.09 -14.29
N LYS A 169 2.32 9.86 -14.11
CA LYS A 169 2.21 10.84 -13.02
C LYS A 169 2.29 10.17 -11.65
N VAL A 170 1.58 9.06 -11.48
CA VAL A 170 1.57 8.27 -10.24
C VAL A 170 2.95 7.74 -9.91
N ARG A 171 3.66 7.12 -10.87
CA ARG A 171 5.04 6.65 -10.68
C ARG A 171 5.97 7.79 -10.26
N ASN A 172 5.95 8.91 -10.97
CA ASN A 172 6.77 10.07 -10.64
C ASN A 172 6.47 10.59 -9.22
N SER A 173 5.20 10.64 -8.85
CA SER A 173 4.78 11.02 -7.50
C SER A 173 5.29 10.04 -6.44
N TYR A 174 5.23 8.74 -6.68
CA TYR A 174 5.81 7.75 -5.75
C TYR A 174 7.31 7.98 -5.53
N LEU A 175 8.07 8.30 -6.58
CA LEU A 175 9.50 8.58 -6.45
C LEU A 175 9.77 9.85 -5.63
N GLU A 176 8.95 10.90 -5.77
CA GLU A 176 9.05 12.11 -4.92
C GLU A 176 8.63 11.83 -3.46
N ILE A 177 7.58 11.05 -3.25
CA ILE A 177 7.14 10.59 -1.92
C ILE A 177 8.25 9.77 -1.25
N ALA A 178 8.94 8.92 -1.99
CA ALA A 178 10.05 8.12 -1.47
C ALA A 178 11.24 8.98 -1.02
N LYS A 179 11.50 10.12 -1.69
CA LYS A 179 12.50 11.10 -1.23
C LYS A 179 12.07 11.79 0.06
N LEU A 180 10.77 12.12 0.17
CA LEU A 180 10.20 12.81 1.32
C LEU A 180 10.20 11.92 2.58
N PHE A 181 9.99 10.61 2.43
CA PHE A 181 9.92 9.61 3.50
C PHE A 181 11.00 8.53 3.35
N ASN A 182 12.24 8.95 3.07
CA ASN A 182 13.37 8.08 2.78
C ASN A 182 13.84 7.21 3.95
N ASP A 183 13.45 7.53 5.16
CA ASP A 183 13.67 6.76 6.38
C ASP A 183 12.90 5.42 6.38
N ARG A 184 11.70 5.39 5.79
CA ARG A 184 10.83 4.23 5.77
C ARG A 184 10.54 3.66 4.37
N ILE A 185 10.65 4.43 3.28
CA ILE A 185 10.38 3.95 1.93
C ILE A 185 11.67 3.46 1.26
N VAL A 186 11.64 2.21 0.83
CA VAL A 186 12.74 1.55 0.12
C VAL A 186 12.31 1.30 -1.33
N ILE A 187 13.02 1.93 -2.26
CA ILE A 187 12.77 1.74 -3.70
C ILE A 187 13.43 0.45 -4.15
N ILE A 188 12.67 -0.41 -4.82
CA ILE A 188 13.16 -1.66 -5.41
C ILE A 188 12.86 -1.66 -6.90
N ASP A 189 13.88 -1.98 -7.70
CA ASP A 189 13.76 -2.07 -9.15
C ASP A 189 12.84 -3.24 -9.56
N GLY A 190 11.65 -2.91 -10.04
CA GLY A 190 10.59 -3.85 -10.46
C GLY A 190 10.86 -4.56 -11.80
N HIS A 191 11.94 -4.23 -12.51
CA HIS A 191 12.35 -4.92 -13.72
C HIS A 191 13.08 -6.24 -13.44
N LYS A 192 13.64 -6.37 -12.24
CA LYS A 192 14.42 -7.55 -11.84
C LYS A 192 13.54 -8.80 -11.74
N ASP A 193 14.20 -9.95 -11.78
CA ASP A 193 13.52 -11.23 -11.51
C ASP A 193 12.86 -11.23 -10.12
N LYS A 194 11.71 -11.89 -10.02
CA LYS A 194 10.91 -11.94 -8.79
C LYS A 194 11.69 -12.43 -7.57
N GLN A 195 12.65 -13.35 -7.76
CA GLN A 195 13.46 -13.89 -6.67
C GLN A 195 14.52 -12.89 -6.22
N VAL A 196 15.10 -12.15 -7.17
CA VAL A 196 16.06 -11.07 -6.88
C VAL A 196 15.39 -9.95 -6.07
N ILE A 197 14.18 -9.52 -6.48
CA ILE A 197 13.37 -8.55 -5.76
C ILE A 197 13.08 -9.07 -4.35
N HIS A 198 12.64 -10.32 -4.24
CA HIS A 198 12.30 -10.93 -2.96
C HIS A 198 13.51 -10.98 -1.99
N ASN A 199 14.68 -11.36 -2.49
CA ASN A 199 15.91 -11.40 -1.69
C ASN A 199 16.28 -9.99 -1.21
N GLN A 200 16.13 -8.94 -2.02
CA GLN A 200 16.37 -7.56 -1.59
C GLN A 200 15.42 -7.14 -0.45
N ILE A 201 14.14 -7.51 -0.54
CA ILE A 201 13.15 -7.28 0.52
C ILE A 201 13.59 -7.95 1.82
N LEU A 202 14.00 -9.23 1.77
CA LEU A 202 14.43 -9.97 2.96
C LEU A 202 15.69 -9.37 3.60
N ILE A 203 16.67 -8.96 2.79
CA ILE A 203 17.89 -8.29 3.29
C ILE A 203 17.51 -7.01 4.05
N GLU A 204 16.61 -6.21 3.49
CA GLU A 204 16.19 -4.95 4.13
C GLU A 204 15.39 -5.18 5.41
N LEU A 205 14.50 -6.18 5.44
CA LEU A 205 13.77 -6.56 6.65
C LEU A 205 14.71 -7.02 7.76
N ASN A 206 15.72 -7.85 7.45
CA ASN A 206 16.74 -8.27 8.39
C ASN A 206 17.55 -7.07 8.91
N ARG A 207 17.97 -6.15 8.03
CA ARG A 207 18.67 -4.90 8.42
C ARG A 207 17.86 -4.08 9.41
N ARG A 208 16.55 -4.03 9.25
CA ARG A 208 15.60 -3.30 10.14
C ARG A 208 15.16 -4.13 11.36
N LYS A 209 15.62 -5.37 11.52
CA LYS A 209 15.21 -6.30 12.59
C LYS A 209 13.68 -6.50 12.63
N ILE A 210 13.08 -6.68 11.44
CA ILE A 210 11.64 -6.92 11.28
C ILE A 210 11.34 -8.42 11.13
N THR A 211 12.31 -9.22 10.68
CA THR A 211 12.25 -10.69 10.58
C THR A 211 13.33 -11.33 11.41
#